data_f58aa438d3ec12a4046b43cb51bb5457
#
_entry.id   f58aa438d3ec12a4046b43cb51bb5457
#
_cell.length_a   1.000
_cell.length_b   1.000
_cell.length_c   1.000
_cell.angle_alpha   90.00
_cell.angle_beta   90.00
_cell.angle_gamma   90.00
#
_symmetry.space_group_name_H-M   'P 1'
#
loop_
_entity.id
_entity.type
_entity.pdbx_description
1 polymer ?
#
loop_
_entity_poly.entity_id
_entity_poly.type
_entity_poly.pdbx_seq_one_letter_code
_entity_poly.pdbx_strand_id
1 'polypeptide(L)'
;MYASVLIIVVAVLLTVTALWLQPFQDRNKKNEKRISILTAAGIPNVDAKNAPLLFEKHCTGSFLLDESGNISDDGTLPLFVIDHQISVIPMQGNGLWGPIWGYLAIAADGKTILGANFDHKSETPGLGGEITTEKFQGQFSGKQILENGNMVPIQFDAITGATKTSDGVKEMIDNTLEKYSAYLTRIAERGE
;
A
#
# COMPACT_ATOMS: atom_id res chain seq x y z
N MET A 1 25.87 -40.63 12.79
CA MET A 1 26.90 -39.93 12.01
C MET A 1 26.46 -39.59 10.57
N TYR A 2 25.94 -40.54 9.77
CA TYR A 2 25.48 -40.27 8.40
C TYR A 2 24.33 -39.24 8.33
N ALA A 3 23.31 -39.39 9.18
CA ALA A 3 22.19 -38.45 9.22
C ALA A 3 22.60 -37.01 9.59
N SER A 4 23.54 -36.85 10.51
CA SER A 4 24.04 -35.53 10.91
C SER A 4 24.79 -34.83 9.77
N VAL A 5 25.57 -35.56 9.02
CA VAL A 5 26.30 -35.04 7.84
C VAL A 5 25.31 -34.63 6.77
N LEU A 6 24.27 -35.43 6.50
CA LEU A 6 23.22 -35.10 5.53
C LEU A 6 22.49 -33.81 5.90
N ILE A 7 22.11 -33.66 7.18
CA ILE A 7 21.41 -32.45 7.68
C ILE A 7 22.31 -31.22 7.48
N ILE A 8 23.60 -31.31 7.81
CA ILE A 8 24.54 -30.19 7.63
C ILE A 8 24.66 -29.79 6.17
N VAL A 9 24.82 -30.77 5.28
CA VAL A 9 24.95 -30.54 3.82
C VAL A 9 23.69 -29.85 3.30
N VAL A 10 22.50 -30.35 3.65
CA VAL A 10 21.22 -29.74 3.23
C VAL A 10 21.07 -28.33 3.79
N ALA A 11 21.39 -28.11 5.06
CA ALA A 11 21.31 -26.79 5.67
C ALA A 11 22.25 -25.78 4.97
N VAL A 12 23.48 -26.18 4.68
CA VAL A 12 24.43 -25.33 3.95
C VAL A 12 23.93 -25.00 2.54
N LEU A 13 23.44 -25.99 1.79
CA LEU A 13 22.91 -25.77 0.45
C LEU A 13 21.70 -24.80 0.45
N LEU A 14 20.77 -24.99 1.38
CA LEU A 14 19.62 -24.10 1.53
C LEU A 14 20.04 -22.67 1.88
N THR A 15 20.98 -22.53 2.82
CA THR A 15 21.49 -21.21 3.23
C THR A 15 22.19 -20.50 2.08
N VAL A 16 23.09 -21.18 1.36
CA VAL A 16 23.78 -20.60 0.20
C VAL A 16 22.78 -20.17 -0.88
N THR A 17 21.81 -21.02 -1.19
CA THR A 17 20.77 -20.71 -2.18
C THR A 17 19.93 -19.50 -1.74
N ALA A 18 19.52 -19.44 -0.47
CA ALA A 18 18.74 -18.32 0.08
C ALA A 18 19.52 -17.00 -0.01
N LEU A 19 20.79 -16.99 0.39
CA LEU A 19 21.64 -15.80 0.31
C LEU A 19 21.90 -15.35 -1.13
N TRP A 20 22.05 -16.28 -2.04
CA TRP A 20 22.23 -15.97 -3.46
C TRP A 20 20.97 -15.39 -4.12
N LEU A 21 19.77 -15.86 -3.71
CA LEU A 21 18.50 -15.35 -4.21
C LEU A 21 18.07 -14.02 -3.57
N GLN A 22 18.56 -13.69 -2.39
CA GLN A 22 18.17 -12.50 -1.62
C GLN A 22 18.20 -11.20 -2.44
N PRO A 23 19.27 -10.84 -3.18
CA PRO A 23 19.31 -9.59 -3.95
C PRO A 23 18.24 -9.52 -5.05
N PHE A 24 17.86 -10.65 -5.64
CA PHE A 24 16.80 -10.72 -6.63
C PHE A 24 15.43 -10.51 -5.98
N GLN A 25 15.20 -11.12 -4.82
CA GLN A 25 13.96 -10.94 -4.05
C GLN A 25 13.80 -9.48 -3.59
N ASP A 26 14.86 -8.85 -3.09
CA ASP A 26 14.83 -7.45 -2.65
C ASP A 26 14.53 -6.49 -3.81
N ARG A 27 15.10 -6.77 -4.98
CA ARG A 27 14.80 -6.01 -6.19
C ARG A 27 13.34 -6.16 -6.62
N ASN A 28 12.81 -7.38 -6.57
CA ASN A 28 11.42 -7.66 -6.92
C ASN A 28 10.46 -6.93 -5.95
N LYS A 29 10.69 -7.03 -4.63
CA LYS A 29 9.91 -6.32 -3.62
C LYS A 29 9.91 -4.79 -3.83
N LYS A 30 11.07 -4.21 -4.17
CA LYS A 30 11.16 -2.79 -4.51
C LYS A 30 10.34 -2.43 -5.75
N ASN A 31 10.36 -3.28 -6.77
CA ASN A 31 9.58 -3.06 -7.98
C ASN A 31 8.08 -3.23 -7.73
N GLU A 32 7.64 -4.24 -6.99
CA GLU A 32 6.25 -4.43 -6.57
C GLU A 32 5.73 -3.20 -5.82
N LYS A 33 6.50 -2.68 -4.87
CA LYS A 33 6.18 -1.44 -4.17
C LYS A 33 5.97 -0.26 -5.12
N ARG A 34 6.87 -0.09 -6.11
CA ARG A 34 6.78 0.98 -7.12
C ARG A 34 5.54 0.83 -7.99
N ILE A 35 5.26 -0.39 -8.44
CA ILE A 35 4.06 -0.72 -9.22
C ILE A 35 2.81 -0.34 -8.43
N SER A 36 2.71 -0.78 -7.18
CA SER A 36 1.54 -0.53 -6.33
C SER A 36 1.30 0.97 -6.09
N ILE A 37 2.36 1.74 -5.82
CA ILE A 37 2.28 3.20 -5.64
C ILE A 37 1.77 3.88 -6.92
N LEU A 38 2.38 3.55 -8.07
CA LEU A 38 2.03 4.14 -9.36
C LEU A 38 0.61 3.75 -9.80
N THR A 39 0.23 2.49 -9.58
CA THR A 39 -1.11 1.99 -9.88
C THR A 39 -2.16 2.69 -9.02
N ALA A 40 -1.93 2.83 -7.72
CA ALA A 40 -2.83 3.58 -6.84
C ALA A 40 -2.99 5.04 -7.30
N ALA A 41 -1.89 5.67 -7.75
CA ALA A 41 -1.91 7.04 -8.30
C ALA A 41 -2.56 7.15 -9.69
N GLY A 42 -3.00 6.04 -10.29
CA GLY A 42 -3.66 6.05 -11.60
C GLY A 42 -2.72 6.17 -12.80
N ILE A 43 -1.41 5.93 -12.63
CA ILE A 43 -0.45 5.93 -13.75
C ILE A 43 -0.72 4.71 -14.63
N PRO A 44 -0.97 4.89 -15.93
CA PRO A 44 -1.34 3.79 -16.80
C PRO A 44 -0.14 2.94 -17.22
N ASN A 45 -0.41 1.68 -17.61
CA ASN A 45 0.56 0.76 -18.22
C ASN A 45 1.83 0.52 -17.38
N VAL A 46 1.70 0.45 -16.05
CA VAL A 46 2.82 0.14 -15.15
C VAL A 46 3.07 -1.37 -15.15
N ASP A 47 4.30 -1.78 -15.41
CA ASP A 47 4.75 -3.17 -15.35
C ASP A 47 6.13 -3.30 -14.64
N ALA A 48 6.57 -4.52 -14.40
CA ALA A 48 7.84 -4.78 -13.71
C ALA A 48 9.09 -4.25 -14.44
N LYS A 49 9.00 -4.00 -15.77
CA LYS A 49 10.12 -3.52 -16.57
C LYS A 49 10.22 -2.02 -16.55
N ASN A 50 9.09 -1.32 -16.63
CA ASN A 50 9.03 0.14 -16.72
C ASN A 50 8.81 0.84 -15.36
N ALA A 51 8.34 0.11 -14.32
CA ALA A 51 8.08 0.69 -13.00
C ALA A 51 9.26 1.48 -12.41
N PRO A 52 10.53 1.06 -12.51
CA PRO A 52 11.64 1.86 -12.01
C PRO A 52 11.73 3.24 -12.68
N LEU A 53 11.61 3.27 -14.02
CA LEU A 53 11.68 4.51 -14.80
C LEU A 53 10.47 5.42 -14.54
N LEU A 54 9.27 4.85 -14.53
CA LEU A 54 8.05 5.61 -14.26
C LEU A 54 8.04 6.15 -12.83
N PHE A 55 8.52 5.38 -11.86
CA PHE A 55 8.63 5.83 -10.47
C PHE A 55 9.60 7.01 -10.36
N GLU A 56 10.76 6.95 -10.98
CA GLU A 56 11.73 8.04 -10.99
C GLU A 56 11.17 9.31 -11.68
N LYS A 57 10.37 9.12 -12.72
CA LYS A 57 9.74 10.22 -13.46
C LYS A 57 8.60 10.89 -12.66
N HIS A 58 7.74 10.12 -12.03
CA HIS A 58 6.50 10.61 -11.43
C HIS A 58 6.60 10.82 -9.90
N CYS A 59 7.46 10.07 -9.19
CA CYS A 59 7.62 10.23 -7.76
C CYS A 59 8.51 11.44 -7.45
N THR A 60 7.87 12.55 -7.11
CA THR A 60 8.54 13.82 -6.84
C THR A 60 9.06 13.95 -5.42
N GLY A 61 8.63 13.08 -4.51
CA GLY A 61 9.15 13.03 -3.14
C GLY A 61 8.71 11.79 -2.36
N SER A 62 9.56 11.42 -1.42
CA SER A 62 9.26 10.42 -0.39
C SER A 62 9.61 11.04 0.95
N PHE A 63 8.64 11.24 1.80
CA PHE A 63 8.75 11.98 3.05
C PHE A 63 8.31 11.12 4.22
N LEU A 64 8.71 11.51 5.42
CA LEU A 64 8.15 11.04 6.67
C LEU A 64 7.37 12.17 7.32
N LEU A 65 6.20 11.86 7.87
CA LEU A 65 5.40 12.81 8.62
C LEU A 65 5.45 12.48 10.10
N ASP A 66 5.42 13.52 10.93
CA ASP A 66 5.19 13.42 12.36
C ASP A 66 3.68 13.24 12.67
N GLU A 67 3.32 13.05 13.94
CA GLU A 67 1.92 12.90 14.39
C GLU A 67 1.07 14.15 14.12
N SER A 68 1.68 15.32 13.98
CA SER A 68 1.02 16.58 13.60
C SER A 68 0.89 16.75 12.09
N GLY A 69 1.31 15.74 11.32
CA GLY A 69 1.27 15.73 9.85
C GLY A 69 2.31 16.62 9.19
N ASN A 70 3.35 17.10 9.88
CA ASN A 70 4.42 17.87 9.26
C ASN A 70 5.50 16.93 8.72
N ILE A 71 6.18 17.36 7.65
CA ILE A 71 7.35 16.66 7.13
C ILE A 71 8.47 16.81 8.18
N SER A 72 9.01 15.67 8.63
CA SER A 72 10.05 15.60 9.66
C SER A 72 10.99 14.42 9.40
N ASP A 73 12.28 14.59 9.62
CA ASP A 73 13.25 13.50 9.50
C ASP A 73 13.04 12.41 10.58
N ASP A 74 12.49 12.79 11.73
CA ASP A 74 12.11 11.88 12.82
C ASP A 74 10.67 11.33 12.69
N GLY A 75 9.99 11.65 11.60
CA GLY A 75 8.62 11.22 11.34
C GLY A 75 8.50 9.69 11.18
N THR A 76 7.34 9.16 11.50
CA THR A 76 7.06 7.71 11.44
C THR A 76 6.06 7.33 10.36
N LEU A 77 5.35 8.30 9.78
CA LEU A 77 4.31 8.07 8.79
C LEU A 77 4.84 8.34 7.38
N PRO A 78 5.10 7.30 6.57
CA PRO A 78 5.65 7.47 5.23
C PRO A 78 4.62 8.03 4.25
N LEU A 79 5.06 8.98 3.42
CA LEU A 79 4.26 9.62 2.37
C LEU A 79 5.03 9.63 1.07
N PHE A 80 4.39 9.26 -0.03
CA PHE A 80 4.91 9.42 -1.38
C PHE A 80 4.12 10.52 -2.10
N VAL A 81 4.81 11.40 -2.82
CA VAL A 81 4.18 12.45 -3.61
C VAL A 81 4.43 12.15 -5.08
N ILE A 82 3.36 12.05 -5.84
CA ILE A 82 3.37 11.77 -7.28
C ILE A 82 2.94 13.04 -8.03
N ASP A 83 3.70 13.40 -9.06
CA ASP A 83 3.47 14.57 -9.93
C ASP A 83 3.23 15.88 -9.14
N HIS A 84 3.88 16.06 -7.98
CA HIS A 84 3.77 17.21 -7.07
C HIS A 84 2.39 17.43 -6.42
N GLN A 85 1.40 16.59 -6.69
CA GLN A 85 0.01 16.82 -6.32
C GLN A 85 -0.67 15.65 -5.64
N ILE A 86 -0.31 14.41 -5.98
CA ILE A 86 -0.99 13.22 -5.49
C ILE A 86 -0.24 12.70 -4.27
N SER A 87 -0.94 12.61 -3.14
CA SER A 87 -0.42 12.02 -1.90
C SER A 87 -0.72 10.53 -1.88
N VAL A 88 0.30 9.68 -1.91
CA VAL A 88 0.12 8.22 -1.82
C VAL A 88 0.55 7.74 -0.45
N ILE A 89 -0.42 7.18 0.28
CA ILE A 89 -0.30 6.75 1.67
C ILE A 89 -0.22 5.22 1.71
N PRO A 90 0.85 4.64 2.25
CA PRO A 90 0.94 3.21 2.48
C PRO A 90 0.10 2.79 3.68
N MET A 91 -0.53 1.63 3.56
CA MET A 91 -1.40 1.05 4.58
C MET A 91 -0.99 -0.38 4.89
N GLN A 92 -1.19 -0.80 6.13
CA GLN A 92 -0.99 -2.18 6.58
C GLN A 92 -2.09 -2.58 7.56
N GLY A 93 -2.56 -3.81 7.43
CA GLY A 93 -3.60 -4.38 8.28
C GLY A 93 -3.56 -5.90 8.28
N ASN A 94 -4.61 -6.49 8.84
CA ASN A 94 -4.77 -7.94 8.88
C ASN A 94 -6.06 -8.35 8.17
N GLY A 95 -5.94 -9.32 7.28
CA GLY A 95 -7.08 -10.03 6.71
C GLY A 95 -7.49 -11.21 7.59
N LEU A 96 -8.18 -12.19 6.99
CA LEU A 96 -8.59 -13.40 7.69
C LEU A 96 -7.40 -14.35 7.94
N TRP A 97 -6.53 -14.54 6.96
CA TRP A 97 -5.45 -15.53 6.99
C TRP A 97 -4.05 -14.93 7.13
N GLY A 98 -3.92 -13.64 7.10
CA GLY A 98 -2.62 -13.02 7.25
C GLY A 98 -2.62 -11.51 6.98
N PRO A 99 -1.42 -10.93 6.89
CA PRO A 99 -1.30 -9.51 6.65
C PRO A 99 -1.82 -9.15 5.26
N ILE A 100 -2.50 -8.01 5.22
CA ILE A 100 -2.89 -7.28 4.02
C ILE A 100 -2.21 -5.93 4.02
N TRP A 101 -1.96 -5.37 2.86
CA TRP A 101 -1.38 -4.03 2.73
C TRP A 101 -1.88 -3.35 1.48
N GLY A 102 -1.58 -2.09 1.36
CA GLY A 102 -1.96 -1.34 0.16
C GLY A 102 -1.46 0.07 0.16
N TYR A 103 -1.89 0.79 -0.85
CA TYR A 103 -1.61 2.20 -1.08
C TYR A 103 -2.90 2.90 -1.45
N LEU A 104 -3.13 4.05 -0.84
CA LEU A 104 -4.26 4.92 -1.12
C LEU A 104 -3.73 6.23 -1.71
N ALA A 105 -4.16 6.57 -2.90
CA ALA A 105 -3.81 7.82 -3.54
C ALA A 105 -4.89 8.86 -3.31
N ILE A 106 -4.49 10.00 -2.75
CA ILE A 106 -5.36 11.13 -2.44
C ILE A 106 -5.00 12.29 -3.39
N ALA A 107 -6.02 12.94 -3.95
CA ALA A 107 -5.86 14.09 -4.80
C ALA A 107 -5.26 15.30 -4.07
N ALA A 108 -4.88 16.32 -4.82
CA ALA A 108 -4.35 17.58 -4.29
C ALA A 108 -5.31 18.30 -3.34
N ASP A 109 -6.60 18.02 -3.45
CA ASP A 109 -7.66 18.59 -2.58
C ASP A 109 -7.63 18.02 -1.14
N GLY A 110 -6.83 17.00 -0.85
CA GLY A 110 -6.75 16.32 0.44
C GLY A 110 -8.01 15.54 0.84
N LYS A 111 -9.00 15.46 -0.03
CA LYS A 111 -10.35 14.93 0.26
C LYS A 111 -10.72 13.74 -0.62
N THR A 112 -10.31 13.75 -1.89
CA THR A 112 -10.76 12.78 -2.89
C THR A 112 -9.76 11.65 -3.09
N ILE A 113 -10.22 10.41 -2.98
CA ILE A 113 -9.43 9.24 -3.36
C ILE A 113 -9.36 9.16 -4.88
N LEU A 114 -8.16 9.14 -5.45
CA LEU A 114 -7.93 8.90 -6.87
C LEU A 114 -7.94 7.42 -7.22
N GLY A 115 -7.36 6.61 -6.35
CA GLY A 115 -7.32 5.17 -6.52
C GLY A 115 -6.73 4.47 -5.29
N ALA A 116 -6.87 3.15 -5.29
CA ALA A 116 -6.33 2.27 -4.27
C ALA A 116 -5.67 1.07 -4.92
N ASN A 117 -4.64 0.54 -4.28
CA ASN A 117 -4.06 -0.74 -4.65
C ASN A 117 -3.86 -1.56 -3.38
N PHE A 118 -4.44 -2.76 -3.34
CA PHE A 118 -4.34 -3.68 -2.19
C PHE A 118 -3.67 -4.97 -2.60
N ASP A 119 -3.01 -5.60 -1.65
CA ASP A 119 -2.37 -6.89 -1.79
C ASP A 119 -2.42 -7.66 -0.46
N HIS A 120 -2.12 -8.94 -0.50
CA HIS A 120 -2.19 -9.84 0.66
C HIS A 120 -1.08 -10.89 0.64
N LYS A 121 -0.81 -11.48 1.78
CA LYS A 121 0.16 -12.58 1.86
C LYS A 121 -0.45 -13.95 1.61
N SER A 122 -1.63 -14.23 2.16
CA SER A 122 -2.16 -15.59 2.29
C SER A 122 -3.68 -15.70 2.25
N GLU A 123 -4.38 -14.69 1.73
CA GLU A 123 -5.83 -14.78 1.57
C GLU A 123 -6.20 -15.81 0.49
N THR A 124 -7.38 -16.40 0.61
CA THR A 124 -7.84 -17.46 -0.29
C THR A 124 -8.21 -16.88 -1.67
N PRO A 125 -7.63 -17.39 -2.78
CA PRO A 125 -8.05 -17.02 -4.14
C PRO A 125 -9.55 -17.23 -4.37
N GLY A 126 -10.19 -16.30 -5.09
CA GLY A 126 -11.65 -16.32 -5.30
C GLY A 126 -12.50 -15.90 -4.09
N LEU A 127 -11.86 -15.61 -2.96
CA LEU A 127 -12.48 -15.08 -1.73
C LEU A 127 -11.71 -13.83 -1.27
N GLY A 128 -11.00 -13.89 -0.13
CA GLY A 128 -10.24 -12.75 0.39
C GLY A 128 -9.16 -12.23 -0.56
N GLY A 129 -8.60 -13.07 -1.43
CA GLY A 129 -7.66 -12.68 -2.47
C GLY A 129 -8.23 -11.70 -3.51
N GLU A 130 -9.56 -11.62 -3.64
CA GLU A 130 -10.22 -10.69 -4.57
C GLU A 130 -10.01 -9.20 -4.22
N ILE A 131 -9.44 -8.88 -3.06
CA ILE A 131 -9.03 -7.50 -2.75
C ILE A 131 -7.99 -6.94 -3.72
N THR A 132 -7.26 -7.81 -4.42
CA THR A 132 -6.26 -7.42 -5.43
C THR A 132 -6.87 -7.09 -6.79
N THR A 133 -8.16 -7.39 -7.00
CA THR A 133 -8.82 -7.21 -8.30
C THR A 133 -9.18 -5.75 -8.57
N GLU A 134 -9.10 -5.37 -9.82
CA GLU A 134 -9.49 -4.05 -10.31
C GLU A 134 -10.95 -3.71 -9.95
N LYS A 135 -11.84 -4.71 -9.99
CA LYS A 135 -13.25 -4.58 -9.59
C LYS A 135 -13.40 -4.15 -8.13
N PHE A 136 -12.62 -4.74 -7.22
CA PHE A 136 -12.68 -4.37 -5.80
C PHE A 136 -12.01 -3.02 -5.56
N GLN A 137 -10.82 -2.83 -6.07
CA GLN A 137 -10.02 -1.61 -5.89
C GLN A 137 -10.67 -0.38 -6.54
N GLY A 138 -11.33 -0.54 -7.66
CA GLY A 138 -12.04 0.54 -8.37
C GLY A 138 -13.19 1.17 -7.57
N GLN A 139 -13.71 0.48 -6.55
CA GLN A 139 -14.78 1.03 -5.69
C GLN A 139 -14.33 2.25 -4.88
N PHE A 140 -13.04 2.46 -4.71
CA PHE A 140 -12.49 3.52 -3.87
C PHE A 140 -12.30 4.83 -4.63
N SER A 141 -12.12 4.77 -5.94
CA SER A 141 -11.92 5.96 -6.78
C SER A 141 -13.11 6.91 -6.72
N GLY A 142 -12.84 8.19 -6.54
CA GLY A 142 -13.82 9.27 -6.44
C GLY A 142 -14.52 9.39 -5.08
N LYS A 143 -14.22 8.52 -4.12
CA LYS A 143 -14.80 8.63 -2.77
C LYS A 143 -14.13 9.76 -1.98
N GLN A 144 -14.92 10.39 -1.13
CA GLN A 144 -14.46 11.44 -0.22
C GLN A 144 -14.09 10.83 1.13
N ILE A 145 -12.97 11.28 1.69
CA ILE A 145 -12.48 10.90 3.02
C ILE A 145 -12.64 12.00 4.06
N LEU A 146 -12.92 13.21 3.62
CA LEU A 146 -13.12 14.40 4.45
C LEU A 146 -14.41 15.11 4.05
N GLU A 147 -15.25 15.43 5.05
CA GLU A 147 -16.46 16.21 4.88
C GLU A 147 -16.57 17.22 6.04
N ASN A 148 -16.70 18.51 5.70
CA ASN A 148 -16.75 19.59 6.70
C ASN A 148 -15.58 19.55 7.71
N GLY A 149 -14.38 19.19 7.27
CA GLY A 149 -13.18 19.09 8.11
C GLY A 149 -13.09 17.83 8.99
N ASN A 150 -14.07 16.93 8.89
CA ASN A 150 -14.07 15.67 9.64
C ASN A 150 -13.80 14.48 8.72
N MET A 151 -13.06 13.51 9.21
CA MET A 151 -12.87 12.23 8.51
C MET A 151 -14.19 11.47 8.43
N VAL A 152 -14.53 10.97 7.24
CA VAL A 152 -15.74 10.17 7.02
C VAL A 152 -15.37 8.72 6.67
N PRO A 153 -16.10 7.74 7.23
CA PRO A 153 -15.85 6.33 6.93
C PRO A 153 -16.14 6.00 5.46
N ILE A 154 -15.22 5.31 4.82
CA ILE A 154 -15.38 4.89 3.43
C ILE A 154 -16.35 3.70 3.37
N GLN A 155 -17.39 3.83 2.54
CA GLN A 155 -18.32 2.76 2.26
C GLN A 155 -17.94 2.04 0.95
N PHE A 156 -17.89 0.71 0.98
CA PHE A 156 -17.64 -0.13 -0.19
C PHE A 156 -18.34 -1.49 -0.02
N ASP A 157 -18.53 -2.19 -1.12
CA ASP A 157 -19.18 -3.51 -1.10
C ASP A 157 -18.17 -4.57 -0.69
N ALA A 158 -18.51 -5.32 0.35
CA ALA A 158 -17.70 -6.43 0.80
C ALA A 158 -17.71 -7.58 -0.24
N ILE A 159 -16.60 -8.32 -0.28
CA ILE A 159 -16.47 -9.51 -1.12
C ILE A 159 -17.36 -10.61 -0.55
N THR A 160 -18.26 -11.14 -1.38
CA THR A 160 -19.14 -12.25 -1.01
C THR A 160 -18.32 -13.45 -0.55
N GLY A 161 -18.61 -13.96 0.64
CA GLY A 161 -17.86 -15.07 1.24
C GLY A 161 -16.50 -14.69 1.85
N ALA A 162 -16.10 -13.42 1.82
CA ALA A 162 -14.85 -12.93 2.40
C ALA A 162 -15.07 -11.68 3.28
N THR A 163 -16.13 -11.66 4.05
CA THR A 163 -16.51 -10.53 4.92
C THR A 163 -15.38 -10.15 5.88
N LYS A 164 -14.70 -11.12 6.48
CA LYS A 164 -13.60 -10.86 7.43
C LYS A 164 -12.40 -10.16 6.78
N THR A 165 -12.04 -10.53 5.55
CA THR A 165 -10.98 -9.83 4.81
C THR A 165 -11.43 -8.43 4.42
N SER A 166 -12.68 -8.26 4.02
CA SER A 166 -13.27 -6.94 3.72
C SER A 166 -13.33 -6.04 4.97
N ASP A 167 -13.71 -6.58 6.13
CA ASP A 167 -13.65 -5.88 7.42
C ASP A 167 -12.19 -5.44 7.73
N GLY A 168 -11.22 -6.32 7.47
CA GLY A 168 -9.80 -6.01 7.65
C GLY A 168 -9.32 -4.88 6.73
N VAL A 169 -9.78 -4.84 5.47
CA VAL A 169 -9.50 -3.70 4.56
C VAL A 169 -10.10 -2.42 5.12
N LYS A 170 -11.35 -2.46 5.59
CA LYS A 170 -12.01 -1.30 6.18
C LYS A 170 -11.24 -0.77 7.38
N GLU A 171 -10.90 -1.65 8.33
CA GLU A 171 -10.13 -1.29 9.53
C GLU A 171 -8.74 -0.74 9.16
N MET A 172 -8.07 -1.33 8.19
CA MET A 172 -6.77 -0.87 7.69
C MET A 172 -6.86 0.57 7.16
N ILE A 173 -7.89 0.89 6.37
CA ILE A 173 -8.11 2.22 5.82
C ILE A 173 -8.44 3.20 6.93
N ASP A 174 -9.43 2.91 7.78
CA ASP A 174 -9.90 3.79 8.85
C ASP A 174 -8.74 4.14 9.80
N ASN A 175 -7.99 3.14 10.29
CA ASN A 175 -6.84 3.33 11.16
C ASN A 175 -5.69 4.12 10.50
N THR A 176 -5.51 3.96 9.19
CA THR A 176 -4.49 4.70 8.47
C THR A 176 -4.90 6.15 8.30
N LEU A 177 -6.12 6.40 7.83
CA LEU A 177 -6.62 7.76 7.60
C LEU A 177 -6.67 8.58 8.91
N GLU A 178 -6.98 7.95 10.04
CA GLU A 178 -6.93 8.59 11.34
C GLU A 178 -5.53 9.14 11.65
N LYS A 179 -4.47 8.35 11.40
CA LYS A 179 -3.07 8.77 11.62
C LYS A 179 -2.65 9.91 10.69
N TYR A 180 -3.19 9.97 9.47
CA TYR A 180 -2.87 11.01 8.49
C TYR A 180 -3.85 12.19 8.54
N SER A 181 -4.83 12.19 9.43
CA SER A 181 -5.90 13.20 9.49
C SER A 181 -5.37 14.63 9.56
N ALA A 182 -4.38 14.90 10.41
CA ALA A 182 -3.77 16.24 10.53
C ALA A 182 -3.13 16.72 9.22
N TYR A 183 -2.45 15.83 8.49
CA TYR A 183 -1.87 16.14 7.19
C TYR A 183 -2.97 16.41 6.14
N LEU A 184 -3.95 15.51 6.04
CA LEU A 184 -5.02 15.57 5.05
C LEU A 184 -5.90 16.82 5.24
N THR A 185 -6.28 17.14 6.47
CA THR A 185 -7.04 18.36 6.80
C THR A 185 -6.27 19.61 6.36
N ARG A 186 -4.97 19.66 6.65
CA ARG A 186 -4.14 20.82 6.29
C ARG A 186 -4.01 21.02 4.77
N ILE A 187 -3.85 19.94 3.97
CA ILE A 187 -3.82 20.10 2.52
C ILE A 187 -5.20 20.46 1.96
N ALA A 188 -6.27 19.95 2.57
CA ALA A 188 -7.63 20.31 2.21
C ALA A 188 -7.93 21.80 2.41
N GLU A 189 -7.47 22.39 3.50
CA GLU A 189 -7.61 23.83 3.79
C GLU A 189 -6.77 24.73 2.85
N ARG A 190 -5.69 24.21 2.27
CA ARG A 190 -4.85 24.95 1.32
C ARG A 190 -5.40 24.92 -0.11
N GLY A 191 -6.24 23.95 -0.41
CA GLY A 191 -6.85 23.73 -1.73
C GLY A 191 -8.17 24.47 -1.92
N GLU A 192 -8.70 25.08 -0.86
CA GLU A 192 -9.86 26.00 -0.89
C GLU A 192 -9.38 27.44 -1.10
#